data_43e925f273ff96952d35b0ae3bdde03e
#
_entry.id   43e925f273ff96952d35b0ae3bdde03e
#
_cell.length_a   1.000
_cell.length_b   1.000
_cell.length_c   1.000
_cell.angle_alpha   90.00
_cell.angle_beta   90.00
_cell.angle_gamma   90.00
#
_symmetry.space_group_name_H-M   'P 1'
#
loop_
_entity.id
_entity.type
_entity.pdbx_description
1 polymer ?
#
loop_
_entity_poly.entity_id
_entity_poly.type
_entity_poly.pdbx_seq_one_letter_code
_entity_poly.pdbx_strand_id
1 'polypeptide(L)'
;WTLRYPDRVRHCIGVATAPNLSAENIAFNEIARRAIITDPDFHGGHFYQHGVVPRRGLTIARMIGHVTYLSDDVMASKFGRKLRNAELSFDFGKIDFEIESYLRYQGDKFSDYFDANTYLLITRALDYFDPAAGHGGDLARTFAAVKAKYLLVSFTTDWRFSPARSREIVK
;
A
#
# COMPACT_ATOMS: atom_id res chain seq x y z
N TRP A 1 16.60 6.40 8.97
CA TRP A 1 18.05 6.24 9.09
C TRP A 1 18.77 7.57 8.92
N THR A 2 18.55 8.33 7.86
CA THR A 2 19.24 9.60 7.60
C THR A 2 19.02 10.65 8.69
N LEU A 3 17.84 10.68 9.30
CA LEU A 3 17.49 11.57 10.43
C LEU A 3 18.12 11.11 11.75
N ARG A 4 18.06 9.80 12.03
CA ARG A 4 18.52 9.24 13.31
C ARG A 4 20.03 9.01 13.36
N TYR A 5 20.65 8.77 12.19
CA TYR A 5 22.07 8.42 12.07
C TYR A 5 22.71 9.17 10.90
N PRO A 6 22.76 10.52 10.95
CA PRO A 6 23.20 11.36 9.83
C PRO A 6 24.65 11.08 9.41
N ASP A 7 25.50 10.63 10.33
CA ASP A 7 26.90 10.30 10.05
C ASP A 7 27.09 8.91 9.43
N ARG A 8 26.07 8.05 9.45
CA ARG A 8 26.15 6.67 8.94
C ARG A 8 25.64 6.51 7.52
N VAL A 9 24.84 7.44 7.04
CA VAL A 9 24.22 7.37 5.71
C VAL A 9 24.81 8.45 4.81
N ARG A 10 25.51 8.05 3.77
CA ARG A 10 26.10 8.98 2.80
C ARG A 10 25.17 9.30 1.64
N HIS A 11 24.40 8.32 1.22
CA HIS A 11 23.48 8.43 0.09
C HIS A 11 22.14 7.78 0.43
N CYS A 12 21.08 8.39 -0.03
CA CYS A 12 19.71 7.86 0.10
C CYS A 12 19.03 7.93 -1.28
N ILE A 13 18.51 6.80 -1.73
CA ILE A 13 17.71 6.74 -2.96
C ILE A 13 16.28 6.47 -2.55
N GLY A 14 15.39 7.42 -2.82
CA GLY A 14 13.95 7.30 -2.60
C GLY A 14 13.23 7.14 -3.93
N VAL A 15 12.47 6.07 -4.10
CA VAL A 15 11.69 5.80 -5.32
C VAL A 15 10.21 5.76 -4.95
N ALA A 16 9.39 6.55 -5.63
CA ALA A 16 7.94 6.63 -5.38
C ALA A 16 7.64 6.81 -3.88
N THR A 17 8.18 7.86 -3.27
CA THR A 17 8.13 8.08 -1.82
C THR A 17 7.60 9.46 -1.44
N ALA A 18 7.20 9.59 -0.18
CA ALA A 18 6.74 10.82 0.45
C ALA A 18 7.30 10.91 1.89
N PRO A 19 7.32 12.09 2.51
CA PRO A 19 7.78 12.24 3.89
C PRO A 19 6.87 11.56 4.92
N ASN A 20 5.56 11.51 4.64
CA ASN A 20 4.53 10.81 5.42
C ASN A 20 3.39 10.37 4.51
N LEU A 21 2.46 9.58 5.03
CA LEU A 21 1.29 9.15 4.26
C LEU A 21 0.24 10.27 4.18
N SER A 22 -0.41 10.38 3.02
CA SER A 22 -1.59 11.23 2.84
C SER A 22 -2.82 10.61 3.52
N ALA A 23 -3.86 11.44 3.74
CA ALA A 23 -5.16 10.95 4.23
C ALA A 23 -5.73 9.83 3.35
N GLU A 24 -5.56 9.93 2.02
CA GLU A 24 -5.98 8.92 1.06
C GLU A 24 -5.23 7.59 1.26
N ASN A 25 -3.91 7.64 1.43
CA ASN A 25 -3.11 6.44 1.72
C ASN A 25 -3.52 5.78 3.05
N ILE A 26 -3.78 6.59 4.09
CA ILE A 26 -4.28 6.11 5.38
C ILE A 26 -5.66 5.46 5.22
N ALA A 27 -6.54 6.05 4.40
CA ALA A 27 -7.87 5.49 4.13
C ALA A 27 -7.78 4.11 3.46
N PHE A 28 -6.93 3.93 2.44
CA PHE A 28 -6.70 2.61 1.83
C PHE A 28 -6.15 1.59 2.84
N ASN A 29 -5.20 2.01 3.68
CA ASN A 29 -4.68 1.14 4.73
C ASN A 29 -5.78 0.74 5.73
N GLU A 30 -6.67 1.67 6.11
CA GLU A 30 -7.77 1.38 7.03
C GLU A 30 -8.77 0.40 6.42
N ILE A 31 -9.18 0.58 5.17
CA ILE A 31 -10.08 -0.36 4.48
C ILE A 31 -9.47 -1.76 4.45
N ALA A 32 -8.20 -1.87 4.10
CA ALA A 32 -7.48 -3.14 4.06
C ALA A 32 -7.38 -3.80 5.45
N ARG A 33 -7.06 -3.03 6.50
CA ARG A 33 -7.04 -3.54 7.88
C ARG A 33 -8.42 -3.99 8.33
N ARG A 34 -9.48 -3.22 8.01
CA ARG A 34 -10.85 -3.60 8.35
C ARG A 34 -11.24 -4.92 7.70
N ALA A 35 -10.87 -5.15 6.44
CA ALA A 35 -11.12 -6.42 5.77
C ALA A 35 -10.48 -7.60 6.53
N ILE A 36 -9.23 -7.42 7.02
CA ILE A 36 -8.53 -8.45 7.79
C ILE A 36 -9.15 -8.66 9.16
N ILE A 37 -9.41 -7.58 9.91
CA ILE A 37 -9.91 -7.65 11.30
C ILE A 37 -11.32 -8.23 11.37
N THR A 38 -12.13 -8.02 10.33
CA THR A 38 -13.50 -8.55 10.27
C THR A 38 -13.59 -9.95 9.64
N ASP A 39 -12.48 -10.52 9.21
CA ASP A 39 -12.45 -11.91 8.75
C ASP A 39 -12.77 -12.85 9.91
N PRO A 40 -13.73 -13.79 9.77
CA PRO A 40 -14.05 -14.75 10.82
C PRO A 40 -12.85 -15.54 11.35
N ASP A 41 -11.87 -15.82 10.49
CA ASP A 41 -10.67 -16.57 10.85
C ASP A 41 -9.57 -15.70 11.49
N PHE A 42 -9.81 -14.39 11.68
CA PHE A 42 -8.82 -13.50 12.30
C PHE A 42 -8.66 -13.74 13.82
N HIS A 43 -9.72 -14.10 14.52
CA HIS A 43 -9.73 -14.42 15.95
C HIS A 43 -9.04 -13.36 16.84
N GLY A 44 -9.26 -12.07 16.55
CA GLY A 44 -8.62 -10.98 17.30
C GLY A 44 -7.09 -10.94 17.21
N GLY A 45 -6.50 -11.53 16.16
CA GLY A 45 -5.06 -11.68 15.96
C GLY A 45 -4.49 -13.01 16.48
N HIS A 46 -5.31 -13.87 17.07
CA HIS A 46 -4.88 -15.16 17.64
C HIS A 46 -5.07 -16.35 16.68
N PHE A 47 -5.21 -16.11 15.39
CA PHE A 47 -5.49 -17.10 14.37
C PHE A 47 -4.44 -18.24 14.30
N TYR A 48 -3.20 -18.00 14.71
CA TYR A 48 -2.17 -19.04 14.80
C TYR A 48 -2.56 -20.17 15.76
N GLN A 49 -3.19 -19.84 16.90
CA GLN A 49 -3.62 -20.81 17.91
C GLN A 49 -4.77 -21.68 17.41
N HIS A 50 -5.51 -21.21 16.42
CA HIS A 50 -6.60 -21.91 15.78
C HIS A 50 -6.16 -22.68 14.53
N GLY A 51 -4.89 -22.57 14.11
CA GLY A 51 -4.37 -23.22 12.92
C GLY A 51 -4.99 -22.73 11.61
N VAL A 52 -5.52 -21.50 11.60
CA VAL A 52 -6.19 -20.90 10.44
C VAL A 52 -5.47 -19.64 9.98
N VAL A 53 -5.84 -19.12 8.81
CA VAL A 53 -5.34 -17.87 8.25
C VAL A 53 -6.55 -17.04 7.78
N PRO A 54 -6.64 -15.75 8.12
CA PRO A 54 -7.72 -14.87 7.67
C PRO A 54 -7.57 -14.53 6.17
N ARG A 55 -7.75 -15.54 5.33
CA ARG A 55 -7.51 -15.51 3.89
C ARG A 55 -8.40 -14.52 3.18
N ARG A 56 -9.68 -14.44 3.56
CA ARG A 56 -10.65 -13.53 2.93
C ARG A 56 -10.22 -12.08 3.10
N GLY A 57 -9.84 -11.72 4.32
CA GLY A 57 -9.37 -10.38 4.65
C GLY A 57 -8.08 -10.03 3.92
N LEU A 58 -7.09 -10.95 3.93
CA LEU A 58 -5.82 -10.77 3.21
C LEU A 58 -6.02 -10.65 1.70
N THR A 59 -6.90 -11.47 1.11
CA THR A 59 -7.28 -11.40 -0.30
C THR A 59 -7.83 -10.02 -0.65
N ILE A 60 -8.81 -9.52 0.10
CA ILE A 60 -9.41 -8.19 -0.15
C ILE A 60 -8.37 -7.08 0.04
N ALA A 61 -7.56 -7.14 1.10
CA ALA A 61 -6.48 -6.17 1.34
C ALA A 61 -5.50 -6.09 0.15
N ARG A 62 -5.15 -7.24 -0.44
CA ARG A 62 -4.29 -7.29 -1.61
C ARG A 62 -4.96 -6.79 -2.88
N MET A 63 -6.24 -7.10 -3.08
CA MET A 63 -7.03 -6.57 -4.21
C MET A 63 -7.03 -5.03 -4.20
N ILE A 64 -7.27 -4.42 -3.05
CA ILE A 64 -7.20 -2.96 -2.87
C ILE A 64 -5.80 -2.44 -3.28
N GLY A 65 -4.74 -3.09 -2.80
CA GLY A 65 -3.37 -2.74 -3.17
C GLY A 65 -3.16 -2.77 -4.69
N HIS A 66 -3.65 -3.80 -5.38
CA HIS A 66 -3.50 -3.91 -6.84
C HIS A 66 -4.28 -2.85 -7.63
N VAL A 67 -5.42 -2.40 -7.15
CA VAL A 67 -6.14 -1.26 -7.75
C VAL A 67 -5.30 0.02 -7.64
N THR A 68 -4.56 0.19 -6.55
CA THR A 68 -3.76 1.40 -6.32
C THR A 68 -2.36 1.38 -6.95
N TYR A 69 -1.89 0.23 -7.46
CA TYR A 69 -0.54 0.10 -8.04
C TYR A 69 -0.49 0.41 -9.55
N LEU A 70 -1.61 0.36 -10.23
CA LEU A 70 -1.69 0.62 -11.65
C LEU A 70 -2.30 2.00 -11.91
N SER A 71 -1.76 2.72 -12.90
CA SER A 71 -2.43 3.92 -13.39
C SER A 71 -3.70 3.56 -14.17
N ASP A 72 -4.62 4.51 -14.31
CA ASP A 72 -5.86 4.33 -15.05
C ASP A 72 -5.59 3.86 -16.50
N ASP A 73 -4.66 4.51 -17.19
CA ASP A 73 -4.28 4.15 -18.56
C ASP A 73 -3.77 2.72 -18.67
N VAL A 74 -2.93 2.28 -17.72
CA VAL A 74 -2.41 0.89 -17.71
C VAL A 74 -3.53 -0.09 -17.39
N MET A 75 -4.41 0.25 -16.45
CA MET A 75 -5.57 -0.57 -16.12
C MET A 75 -6.50 -0.72 -17.34
N ALA A 76 -6.81 0.39 -18.00
CA ALA A 76 -7.65 0.42 -19.19
C ALA A 76 -7.02 -0.36 -20.38
N SER A 77 -5.74 -0.16 -20.64
CA SER A 77 -5.06 -0.86 -21.75
C SER A 77 -4.94 -2.36 -21.52
N LYS A 78 -4.68 -2.77 -20.29
CA LYS A 78 -4.47 -4.17 -19.94
C LYS A 78 -5.77 -4.96 -19.86
N PHE A 79 -6.79 -4.42 -19.25
CA PHE A 79 -8.05 -5.11 -18.98
C PHE A 79 -9.23 -4.52 -19.74
N GLY A 80 -9.37 -3.18 -19.74
CA GLY A 80 -10.55 -2.50 -20.27
C GLY A 80 -11.85 -3.09 -19.72
N ARG A 81 -12.79 -3.34 -20.60
CA ARG A 81 -14.04 -4.06 -20.28
C ARG A 81 -14.07 -5.48 -20.88
N LYS A 82 -12.90 -6.11 -20.99
CA LYS A 82 -12.79 -7.44 -21.56
C LYS A 82 -13.52 -8.46 -20.71
N LEU A 83 -14.43 -9.21 -21.35
CA LEU A 83 -15.09 -10.33 -20.72
C LEU A 83 -14.20 -11.57 -20.75
N ARG A 84 -14.26 -12.35 -19.68
CA ARG A 84 -13.58 -13.65 -19.59
C ARG A 84 -14.27 -14.71 -20.42
N ASN A 85 -15.60 -14.64 -20.49
CA ASN A 85 -16.45 -15.46 -21.33
C ASN A 85 -17.17 -14.57 -22.36
N ALA A 86 -17.77 -15.18 -23.36
CA ALA A 86 -18.43 -14.42 -24.43
C ALA A 86 -19.64 -13.61 -23.94
N GLU A 87 -20.27 -14.04 -22.83
CA GLU A 87 -21.49 -13.46 -22.30
C GLU A 87 -21.38 -13.17 -20.81
N LEU A 88 -22.15 -12.18 -20.32
CA LEU A 88 -22.29 -11.87 -18.91
C LEU A 88 -23.15 -12.93 -18.23
N SER A 89 -22.70 -13.38 -17.07
CA SER A 89 -23.40 -14.43 -16.29
C SER A 89 -24.51 -13.91 -15.42
N PHE A 90 -24.46 -12.62 -15.04
CA PHE A 90 -25.37 -11.99 -14.06
C PHE A 90 -25.46 -12.74 -12.72
N ASP A 91 -24.35 -13.41 -12.34
CA ASP A 91 -24.25 -14.23 -11.13
C ASP A 91 -23.13 -13.70 -10.25
N PHE A 92 -23.44 -13.34 -8.99
CA PHE A 92 -22.48 -12.80 -8.03
C PHE A 92 -21.32 -13.76 -7.69
N GLY A 93 -21.49 -15.05 -7.87
CA GLY A 93 -20.45 -16.07 -7.61
C GLY A 93 -19.47 -16.21 -8.75
N LYS A 94 -19.81 -15.75 -9.96
CA LYS A 94 -19.00 -15.92 -11.17
C LYS A 94 -18.09 -14.71 -11.43
N ILE A 95 -17.15 -14.91 -12.33
CA ILE A 95 -16.23 -13.89 -12.81
C ILE A 95 -16.62 -13.55 -14.25
N ASP A 96 -17.04 -12.32 -14.48
CA ASP A 96 -17.41 -11.86 -15.80
C ASP A 96 -16.27 -11.14 -16.51
N PHE A 97 -15.52 -10.29 -15.79
CA PHE A 97 -14.46 -9.46 -16.38
C PHE A 97 -13.06 -9.99 -16.06
N GLU A 98 -12.13 -9.79 -16.99
CA GLU A 98 -10.72 -10.19 -16.81
C GLU A 98 -10.07 -9.50 -15.59
N ILE A 99 -10.44 -8.26 -15.29
CA ILE A 99 -9.94 -7.55 -14.11
C ILE A 99 -10.35 -8.24 -12.80
N GLU A 100 -11.55 -8.79 -12.71
CA GLU A 100 -12.01 -9.52 -11.52
C GLU A 100 -11.16 -10.77 -11.31
N SER A 101 -10.90 -11.52 -12.39
CA SER A 101 -10.02 -12.69 -12.37
C SER A 101 -8.62 -12.35 -11.90
N TYR A 102 -8.06 -11.27 -12.43
CA TYR A 102 -6.74 -10.78 -12.03
C TYR A 102 -6.68 -10.43 -10.56
N LEU A 103 -7.65 -9.66 -10.05
CA LEU A 103 -7.68 -9.25 -8.65
C LEU A 103 -7.82 -10.44 -7.70
N ARG A 104 -8.72 -11.38 -8.00
CA ARG A 104 -8.90 -12.61 -7.21
C ARG A 104 -7.60 -13.42 -7.18
N TYR A 105 -6.97 -13.65 -8.32
CA TYR A 105 -5.70 -14.38 -8.39
C TYR A 105 -4.60 -13.73 -7.54
N GLN A 106 -4.45 -12.41 -7.63
CA GLN A 106 -3.43 -11.69 -6.86
C GLN A 106 -3.72 -11.71 -5.35
N GLY A 107 -4.98 -11.63 -4.98
CA GLY A 107 -5.43 -11.72 -3.60
C GLY A 107 -5.18 -13.10 -3.00
N ASP A 108 -5.60 -14.15 -3.68
CA ASP A 108 -5.45 -15.53 -3.23
C ASP A 108 -3.97 -15.89 -3.07
N LYS A 109 -3.15 -15.58 -4.08
CA LYS A 109 -1.70 -15.81 -4.01
C LYS A 109 -1.06 -15.09 -2.81
N PHE A 110 -1.48 -13.86 -2.50
CA PHE A 110 -0.95 -13.12 -1.37
C PHE A 110 -1.31 -13.77 -0.03
N SER A 111 -2.53 -14.25 0.11
CA SER A 111 -3.01 -14.89 1.34
C SER A 111 -2.30 -16.21 1.66
N ASP A 112 -1.58 -16.79 0.71
CA ASP A 112 -0.82 -18.04 0.92
C ASP A 112 0.49 -17.83 1.69
N TYR A 113 1.06 -16.62 1.64
CA TYR A 113 2.39 -16.40 2.21
C TYR A 113 2.49 -15.20 3.15
N PHE A 114 1.52 -14.27 3.13
CA PHE A 114 1.65 -13.05 3.92
C PHE A 114 0.90 -13.17 5.26
N ASP A 115 1.56 -12.70 6.31
CA ASP A 115 1.02 -12.74 7.67
C ASP A 115 0.11 -11.54 7.97
N ALA A 116 -1.08 -11.83 8.51
CA ALA A 116 -2.10 -10.80 8.76
C ALA A 116 -1.69 -9.80 9.87
N ASN A 117 -1.10 -10.29 10.96
CA ASN A 117 -0.65 -9.40 12.03
C ASN A 117 0.49 -8.50 11.57
N THR A 118 1.40 -9.05 10.75
CA THR A 118 2.47 -8.27 10.12
C THR A 118 1.89 -7.18 9.20
N TYR A 119 0.85 -7.49 8.42
CA TYR A 119 0.17 -6.50 7.58
C TYR A 119 -0.39 -5.34 8.41
N LEU A 120 -1.12 -5.67 9.48
CA LEU A 120 -1.70 -4.67 10.39
C LEU A 120 -0.61 -3.80 11.03
N LEU A 121 0.46 -4.42 11.53
CA LEU A 121 1.56 -3.73 12.19
C LEU A 121 2.29 -2.77 11.23
N ILE A 122 2.67 -3.25 10.05
CA ILE A 122 3.41 -2.43 9.07
C ILE A 122 2.56 -1.25 8.59
N THR A 123 1.30 -1.49 8.22
CA THR A 123 0.43 -0.40 7.74
C THR A 123 0.14 0.62 8.83
N ARG A 124 0.00 0.19 10.08
CA ARG A 124 -0.19 1.12 11.21
C ARG A 124 1.08 1.90 11.51
N ALA A 125 2.24 1.28 11.44
CA ALA A 125 3.51 1.97 11.60
C ALA A 125 3.74 3.03 10.52
N LEU A 126 3.34 2.74 9.28
CA LEU A 126 3.37 3.71 8.18
C LEU A 126 2.40 4.87 8.40
N ASP A 127 1.17 4.61 8.88
CA ASP A 127 0.20 5.67 9.20
C ASP A 127 0.72 6.63 10.28
N TYR A 128 1.43 6.11 11.27
CA TYR A 128 1.96 6.90 12.39
C TYR A 128 3.26 7.62 12.05
N PHE A 129 3.93 7.23 10.97
CA PHE A 129 5.20 7.82 10.61
C PHE A 129 5.02 9.25 10.10
N ASP A 130 5.46 10.20 10.90
CA ASP A 130 5.60 11.60 10.52
C ASP A 130 6.93 12.15 11.07
N PRO A 131 7.94 12.32 10.22
CA PRO A 131 9.23 12.80 10.66
C PRO A 131 9.21 14.27 11.14
N ALA A 132 8.22 15.05 10.72
CA ALA A 132 8.09 16.46 11.07
C ALA A 132 7.23 16.71 12.33
N ALA A 133 6.59 15.69 12.91
CA ALA A 133 5.71 15.85 14.07
C ALA A 133 6.42 16.54 15.26
N GLY A 134 7.68 16.19 15.53
CA GLY A 134 8.51 16.81 16.56
C GLY A 134 9.02 18.23 16.23
N HIS A 135 8.76 18.71 15.02
CA HIS A 135 9.22 20.01 14.52
C HIS A 135 8.05 20.91 14.06
N GLY A 136 6.85 20.62 14.55
CA GLY A 136 5.64 21.42 14.20
C GLY A 136 5.24 21.31 12.73
N GLY A 137 5.55 20.19 12.06
CA GLY A 137 5.27 19.98 10.65
C GLY A 137 6.31 20.56 9.68
N ASP A 138 7.38 21.16 10.20
CA ASP A 138 8.44 21.79 9.39
C ASP A 138 9.46 20.74 8.91
N LEU A 139 9.38 20.38 7.65
CA LEU A 139 10.30 19.41 7.03
C LEU A 139 11.72 19.98 6.85
N ALA A 140 11.87 21.29 6.59
CA ALA A 140 13.18 21.91 6.46
C ALA A 140 13.96 21.83 7.79
N ARG A 141 13.29 22.13 8.91
CA ARG A 141 13.87 21.92 10.26
C ARG A 141 14.17 20.43 10.52
N THR A 142 13.27 19.56 10.12
CA THR A 142 13.44 18.10 10.30
C THR A 142 14.69 17.58 9.60
N PHE A 143 14.93 18.03 8.37
CA PHE A 143 16.07 17.58 7.56
C PHE A 143 17.34 18.40 7.74
N ALA A 144 17.35 19.47 8.54
CA ALA A 144 18.49 20.37 8.70
C ALA A 144 19.80 19.68 9.12
N ALA A 145 19.74 18.62 9.90
CA ALA A 145 20.90 17.86 10.36
C ALA A 145 21.33 16.72 9.43
N VAL A 146 20.59 16.48 8.35
CA VAL A 146 20.86 15.39 7.42
C VAL A 146 22.05 15.72 6.54
N LYS A 147 23.04 14.80 6.51
CA LYS A 147 24.27 14.93 5.71
C LYS A 147 24.21 14.10 4.42
N ALA A 148 23.28 13.19 4.30
CA ALA A 148 23.15 12.31 3.15
C ALA A 148 22.76 13.07 1.88
N LYS A 149 23.33 12.67 0.75
CA LYS A 149 22.86 13.10 -0.56
C LYS A 149 21.67 12.27 -0.98
N TYR A 150 20.60 12.93 -1.45
CA TYR A 150 19.37 12.27 -1.88
C TYR A 150 19.28 12.21 -3.40
N LEU A 151 18.86 11.07 -3.91
CA LEU A 151 18.29 10.92 -5.24
C LEU A 151 16.82 10.51 -5.07
N LEU A 152 15.90 11.37 -5.52
CA LEU A 152 14.48 11.08 -5.48
C LEU A 152 13.98 10.81 -6.90
N VAL A 153 13.34 9.66 -7.08
CA VAL A 153 12.73 9.24 -8.34
C VAL A 153 11.22 9.14 -8.12
N SER A 154 10.45 9.87 -8.93
CA SER A 154 8.99 9.81 -8.92
C SER A 154 8.45 9.52 -10.31
N PHE A 155 7.27 8.90 -10.38
CA PHE A 155 6.60 8.58 -11.63
C PHE A 155 5.46 9.55 -11.85
N THR A 156 5.33 10.06 -13.07
CA THR A 156 4.30 11.06 -13.42
C THR A 156 2.88 10.53 -13.29
N THR A 157 2.70 9.23 -13.41
CA THR A 157 1.41 8.53 -13.30
C THR A 157 1.14 7.97 -11.90
N ASP A 158 2.09 8.12 -10.96
CA ASP A 158 1.88 7.69 -9.57
C ASP A 158 0.99 8.70 -8.85
N TRP A 159 -0.24 8.30 -8.59
CA TRP A 159 -1.21 9.11 -7.91
C TRP A 159 -1.19 8.96 -6.38
N ARG A 160 -0.64 7.85 -5.87
CA ARG A 160 -0.47 7.62 -4.42
C ARG A 160 0.74 8.35 -3.85
N PHE A 161 1.88 8.27 -4.54
CA PHE A 161 3.13 8.92 -4.19
C PHE A 161 3.54 9.86 -5.32
N SER A 162 2.69 10.85 -5.56
CA SER A 162 2.85 11.77 -6.69
C SER A 162 4.18 12.53 -6.64
N PRO A 163 4.67 13.04 -7.78
CA PRO A 163 5.86 13.88 -7.82
C PRO A 163 5.81 15.09 -6.87
N ALA A 164 4.60 15.61 -6.59
CA ALA A 164 4.41 16.71 -5.64
C ALA A 164 4.82 16.27 -4.22
N ARG A 165 4.45 15.05 -3.80
CA ARG A 165 4.82 14.50 -2.48
C ARG A 165 6.33 14.28 -2.35
N SER A 166 6.98 13.81 -3.42
CA SER A 166 8.45 13.66 -3.42
C SER A 166 9.17 15.01 -3.33
N ARG A 167 8.62 16.07 -3.93
CA ARG A 167 9.20 17.42 -3.84
C ARG A 167 9.21 17.99 -2.43
N GLU A 168 8.29 17.58 -1.56
CA GLU A 168 8.27 18.01 -0.15
C GLU A 168 9.55 17.65 0.60
N ILE A 169 10.25 16.58 0.17
CA ILE A 169 11.52 16.15 0.78
C ILE A 169 12.68 17.05 0.34
N VAL A 170 12.56 17.73 -0.80
CA VAL A 170 13.67 18.49 -1.43
C VAL A 170 13.63 19.98 -1.07
N LYS A 171 12.49 20.49 -0.66
CA LYS A 171 12.30 21.89 -0.28
C LYS A 171 12.68 22.15 1.16
#